data_9b16057e127d261adf5b7d8ff90e4cf9
#
_entry.id   9b16057e127d261adf5b7d8ff90e4cf9
#
_cell.length_a   1.000
_cell.length_b   1.000
_cell.length_c   1.000
_cell.angle_alpha   90.00
_cell.angle_beta   90.00
_cell.angle_gamma   90.00
#
_symmetry.space_group_name_H-M   'P 1'
#
loop_
_entity.id
_entity.type
_entity.pdbx_description
1 polymer ?
#
loop_
_entity_poly.entity_id
_entity_poly.type
_entity_poly.pdbx_seq_one_letter_code
_entity_poly.pdbx_strand_id
1 'polypeptide(L)'
;DQRGSHQRSTFDPLLRPTAIVEQARAGPAQTVQRLTYGDGSAAYAQHNQCGRLVAEHDSAGRLSMDEYAVNGAPLRQGRRFLKGLDMPDWPPTAAGQEALLEPDTWLTQWRYNASGVPLEQTDARNHRQHLTYGLDGRPKRLALQLHGAATVQTLVEGIEYNADGQIQAQVAGNGVVSVTDFDPADGRLRQLKAFKGSTVFQHLSQAYDPVGNVIALTDHTQAIRYAANQRLDGSRAFTYDSLYRLASATGLEGPGASTQPQLPPLISPIDLTRLGGYTQTFAYDNGNNLTRLTHVSALPGRSHTVHMRPHDQSNRCLGWQKGQGAELEMTYDAAGNLLTLQPGGQALAWTVRNQLQGLTQVSRAHGDDDRECYVYDSTGQRLRTWQRARAAAVEHIREVRYLTGLEVRTVDGEQQVLHVVTLQAGHIHVRCLHWAAGKPDGIDADQLRYSLTDPLGSLDTELDQQAHVISREGYYPFGGTAWQAARSQVEAEYKTVRYSGKERDSSGLYYYGARYYAPWLQRWASADPAGAVDGLNLYGFCGNNPISRTDPDGRMWQDDDPALDQVLDEFLEQEQSLRYQYGLPPIASPAS
;
A
#
# COMPACT_ATOMS: atom_id res chain seq x y z
N ASP A 1 -25.14 -2.62 -10.82
CA ASP A 1 -25.00 -2.95 -9.40
C ASP A 1 -26.26 -2.63 -8.60
N GLN A 2 -26.27 -2.81 -7.28
CA GLN A 2 -27.44 -2.53 -6.44
C GLN A 2 -27.81 -1.04 -6.35
N ARG A 3 -26.91 -0.13 -6.72
CA ARG A 3 -27.21 1.30 -6.87
C ARG A 3 -27.92 1.60 -8.19
N GLY A 4 -28.07 0.60 -9.08
CA GLY A 4 -28.65 0.75 -10.42
C GLY A 4 -27.70 1.42 -11.40
N SER A 5 -26.40 1.32 -11.21
CA SER A 5 -25.40 1.75 -12.21
C SER A 5 -25.23 0.71 -13.31
N HIS A 6 -24.96 1.21 -14.51
CA HIS A 6 -24.79 0.42 -15.72
C HIS A 6 -23.43 0.72 -16.35
N GLN A 7 -22.82 -0.33 -16.93
CA GLN A 7 -21.62 -0.22 -17.74
C GLN A 7 -21.88 -0.84 -19.12
N ARG A 8 -21.42 -0.17 -20.17
CA ARG A 8 -21.54 -0.62 -21.55
C ARG A 8 -20.19 -0.49 -22.26
N SER A 9 -19.76 -1.54 -22.93
CA SER A 9 -18.56 -1.54 -23.78
C SER A 9 -18.95 -1.50 -25.26
N THR A 10 -18.17 -0.78 -26.06
CA THR A 10 -18.20 -0.82 -27.52
C THR A 10 -16.95 -1.49 -28.04
N PHE A 11 -17.05 -2.19 -29.17
CA PHE A 11 -15.99 -3.00 -29.72
C PHE A 11 -15.72 -2.66 -31.17
N ASP A 12 -14.50 -2.90 -31.64
CA ASP A 12 -14.13 -2.87 -33.04
C ASP A 12 -14.49 -4.21 -33.74
N PRO A 13 -14.31 -4.33 -35.08
CA PRO A 13 -14.58 -5.59 -35.81
C PRO A 13 -13.73 -6.78 -35.35
N LEU A 14 -12.61 -6.58 -34.65
CA LEU A 14 -11.77 -7.61 -34.06
C LEU A 14 -12.17 -7.95 -32.62
N LEU A 15 -13.34 -7.46 -32.18
CA LEU A 15 -13.89 -7.64 -30.83
C LEU A 15 -13.00 -7.06 -29.70
N ARG A 16 -12.15 -6.07 -30.01
CA ARG A 16 -11.37 -5.36 -29.00
C ARG A 16 -12.20 -4.18 -28.47
N PRO A 17 -12.22 -3.91 -27.15
CA PRO A 17 -12.97 -2.79 -26.59
C PRO A 17 -12.41 -1.46 -27.10
N THR A 18 -13.28 -0.53 -27.54
CA THR A 18 -12.89 0.80 -28.03
C THR A 18 -13.36 1.93 -27.12
N ALA A 19 -14.45 1.71 -26.37
CA ALA A 19 -14.89 2.63 -25.34
C ALA A 19 -15.69 1.91 -24.25
N ILE A 20 -15.62 2.45 -23.05
CA ILE A 20 -16.45 2.05 -21.91
C ILE A 20 -17.27 3.26 -21.48
N VAL A 21 -18.58 3.07 -21.40
CA VAL A 21 -19.55 4.08 -20.98
C VAL A 21 -20.15 3.63 -19.66
N GLU A 22 -20.15 4.51 -18.67
CA GLU A 22 -20.77 4.28 -17.37
C GLU A 22 -21.92 5.24 -17.15
N GLN A 23 -22.93 4.78 -16.43
CA GLN A 23 -24.09 5.56 -16.07
C GLN A 23 -24.54 5.22 -14.66
N ALA A 24 -24.54 6.20 -13.76
CA ALA A 24 -25.23 6.10 -12.48
C ALA A 24 -26.75 6.13 -12.73
N ARG A 25 -27.54 5.52 -11.82
CA ARG A 25 -29.01 5.37 -11.96
C ARG A 25 -29.75 6.66 -12.35
N ALA A 26 -29.34 7.80 -11.82
CA ALA A 26 -29.96 9.11 -12.05
C ALA A 26 -29.04 10.10 -12.79
N GLY A 27 -27.87 9.63 -13.27
CA GLY A 27 -26.88 10.47 -13.94
C GLY A 27 -26.89 10.33 -15.46
N PRO A 28 -26.20 11.22 -16.16
CA PRO A 28 -25.92 11.05 -17.58
C PRO A 28 -24.98 9.88 -17.83
N ALA A 29 -25.06 9.29 -19.02
CA ALA A 29 -24.05 8.34 -19.47
C ALA A 29 -22.75 9.09 -19.80
N GLN A 30 -21.62 8.61 -19.29
CA GLN A 30 -20.30 9.21 -19.47
C GLN A 30 -19.35 8.18 -20.11
N THR A 31 -18.60 8.59 -21.12
CA THR A 31 -17.54 7.77 -21.70
C THR A 31 -16.30 7.90 -20.80
N VAL A 32 -16.08 6.93 -19.94
CA VAL A 32 -15.01 6.96 -18.90
C VAL A 32 -13.70 6.38 -19.39
N GLN A 33 -13.74 5.66 -20.53
CA GLN A 33 -12.53 5.04 -21.09
C GLN A 33 -12.64 4.99 -22.62
N ARG A 34 -11.51 5.25 -23.30
CA ARG A 34 -11.34 5.06 -24.74
C ARG A 34 -10.03 4.37 -25.02
N LEU A 35 -10.06 3.38 -25.90
CA LEU A 35 -8.90 2.57 -26.26
C LEU A 35 -8.66 2.69 -27.77
N THR A 36 -7.39 2.84 -28.14
CA THR A 36 -6.92 2.95 -29.52
C THR A 36 -5.86 1.89 -29.78
N TYR A 37 -5.99 1.18 -30.89
CA TYR A 37 -5.07 0.10 -31.27
C TYR A 37 -4.33 0.46 -32.54
N GLY A 38 -3.07 0.00 -32.65
CA GLY A 38 -2.29 0.13 -33.86
C GLY A 38 -2.89 -0.71 -35.00
N ASP A 39 -2.90 -0.16 -36.19
CA ASP A 39 -3.26 -0.89 -37.40
C ASP A 39 -2.03 -1.57 -38.03
N GLY A 40 -2.15 -2.16 -39.23
CA GLY A 40 -1.07 -2.85 -39.94
C GLY A 40 -0.13 -1.92 -40.71
N SER A 41 -0.18 -0.61 -40.51
CA SER A 41 0.65 0.36 -41.23
C SER A 41 2.13 0.30 -40.78
N ALA A 42 3.02 0.73 -41.67
CA ALA A 42 4.46 0.78 -41.40
C ALA A 42 4.81 1.67 -40.19
N ALA A 43 4.00 2.70 -39.91
CA ALA A 43 4.18 3.57 -38.77
C ALA A 43 4.07 2.82 -37.44
N TYR A 44 3.07 1.96 -37.29
CA TYR A 44 2.93 1.13 -36.09
C TYR A 44 3.88 -0.08 -36.08
N ALA A 45 4.18 -0.65 -37.25
CA ALA A 45 5.09 -1.79 -37.38
C ALA A 45 6.50 -1.48 -36.87
N GLN A 46 7.00 -0.25 -37.09
CA GLN A 46 8.32 0.21 -36.64
C GLN A 46 8.49 0.20 -35.12
N HIS A 47 7.38 0.27 -34.37
CA HIS A 47 7.34 0.31 -32.91
C HIS A 47 6.71 -0.96 -32.28
N ASN A 48 6.56 -2.02 -33.07
CA ASN A 48 5.90 -3.29 -32.68
C ASN A 48 4.47 -3.07 -32.12
N GLN A 49 3.75 -2.06 -32.62
CA GLN A 49 2.42 -1.66 -32.15
C GLN A 49 1.25 -2.27 -32.94
N CYS A 50 1.52 -2.98 -34.04
CA CYS A 50 0.46 -3.55 -34.87
C CYS A 50 -0.45 -4.49 -34.07
N GLY A 51 -1.75 -4.18 -34.07
CA GLY A 51 -2.77 -4.93 -33.32
C GLY A 51 -2.78 -4.71 -31.82
N ARG A 52 -1.82 -3.97 -31.27
CA ARG A 52 -1.67 -3.70 -29.83
C ARG A 52 -2.30 -2.39 -29.41
N LEU A 53 -2.57 -2.23 -28.11
CA LEU A 53 -3.01 -0.98 -27.51
C LEU A 53 -1.92 0.09 -27.68
N VAL A 54 -2.25 1.24 -28.26
CA VAL A 54 -1.31 2.36 -28.44
C VAL A 54 -1.69 3.57 -27.59
N ALA A 55 -2.95 3.72 -27.24
CA ALA A 55 -3.40 4.75 -26.32
C ALA A 55 -4.65 4.30 -25.57
N GLU A 56 -4.70 4.67 -24.31
CA GLU A 56 -5.84 4.53 -23.43
C GLU A 56 -6.12 5.86 -22.75
N HIS A 57 -7.36 6.30 -22.83
CA HIS A 57 -7.87 7.42 -22.04
C HIS A 57 -8.72 6.83 -20.93
N ASP A 58 -8.36 7.10 -19.68
CA ASP A 58 -9.01 6.59 -18.47
C ASP A 58 -9.40 7.72 -17.50
N SER A 59 -9.81 7.38 -16.29
CA SER A 59 -10.21 8.37 -15.29
C SER A 59 -9.07 9.24 -14.76
N ALA A 60 -7.81 8.87 -14.99
CA ALA A 60 -6.65 9.66 -14.58
C ALA A 60 -6.03 10.47 -15.72
N GLY A 61 -6.40 10.19 -16.99
CA GLY A 61 -5.89 10.89 -18.15
C GLY A 61 -5.61 9.98 -19.33
N ARG A 62 -4.47 10.16 -20.01
CA ARG A 62 -4.06 9.37 -21.16
C ARG A 62 -2.80 8.57 -20.86
N LEU A 63 -2.84 7.29 -21.08
CA LEU A 63 -1.71 6.39 -21.17
C LEU A 63 -1.38 6.16 -22.64
N SER A 64 -0.12 6.38 -23.07
CA SER A 64 0.36 6.03 -24.40
C SER A 64 1.40 4.91 -24.28
N MET A 65 1.31 3.94 -25.20
CA MET A 65 2.28 2.88 -25.38
C MET A 65 3.07 3.17 -26.64
N ASP A 66 4.18 3.89 -26.49
CA ASP A 66 4.92 4.46 -27.62
C ASP A 66 5.75 3.41 -28.36
N GLU A 67 6.20 2.36 -27.66
CA GLU A 67 7.04 1.31 -28.25
C GLU A 67 6.95 0.02 -27.42
N TYR A 68 6.93 -1.12 -28.12
CA TYR A 68 6.94 -2.45 -27.53
C TYR A 68 8.20 -3.24 -27.92
N ALA A 69 8.69 -4.07 -27.01
CA ALA A 69 9.66 -5.10 -27.32
C ALA A 69 9.03 -6.19 -28.20
N VAL A 70 9.85 -7.03 -28.80
CA VAL A 70 9.39 -8.14 -29.66
C VAL A 70 8.47 -9.10 -28.88
N ASN A 71 8.79 -9.35 -27.61
CA ASN A 71 7.95 -10.18 -26.71
C ASN A 71 6.68 -9.47 -26.23
N GLY A 72 6.48 -8.18 -26.56
CA GLY A 72 5.30 -7.39 -26.21
C GLY A 72 5.38 -6.59 -24.91
N ALA A 73 6.47 -6.69 -24.19
CA ALA A 73 6.70 -5.82 -23.03
C ALA A 73 6.83 -4.35 -23.48
N PRO A 74 6.35 -3.36 -22.71
CA PRO A 74 6.49 -1.96 -23.04
C PRO A 74 7.96 -1.53 -22.95
N LEU A 75 8.50 -0.93 -24.02
CA LEU A 75 9.83 -0.28 -24.01
C LEU A 75 9.72 1.19 -23.62
N ARG A 76 8.60 1.81 -24.00
CA ARG A 76 8.36 3.23 -23.76
C ARG A 76 6.89 3.51 -23.57
N GLN A 77 6.57 4.16 -22.46
CA GLN A 77 5.20 4.48 -22.04
C GLN A 77 5.14 5.95 -21.60
N GLY A 78 4.11 6.66 -22.03
CA GLY A 78 3.85 8.03 -21.60
C GLY A 78 2.54 8.15 -20.82
N ARG A 79 2.54 8.90 -19.73
CA ARG A 79 1.33 9.25 -18.98
C ARG A 79 1.10 10.75 -19.03
N ARG A 80 -0.14 11.18 -19.34
CA ARG A 80 -0.60 12.56 -19.22
C ARG A 80 -1.81 12.60 -18.31
N PHE A 81 -1.79 13.46 -17.31
CA PHE A 81 -2.89 13.58 -16.34
C PHE A 81 -4.01 14.47 -16.85
N LEU A 82 -5.20 14.30 -16.28
CA LEU A 82 -6.31 15.24 -16.44
C LEU A 82 -6.02 16.55 -15.71
N LYS A 83 -6.48 17.66 -16.28
CA LYS A 83 -6.48 18.98 -15.60
C LYS A 83 -7.37 19.01 -14.38
N GLY A 84 -8.49 18.26 -14.40
CA GLY A 84 -9.43 18.13 -13.31
C GLY A 84 -9.25 16.87 -12.47
N LEU A 85 -10.02 16.78 -11.39
CA LEU A 85 -10.07 15.62 -10.49
C LEU A 85 -11.36 14.81 -10.66
N ASP A 86 -12.32 15.36 -11.40
CA ASP A 86 -13.61 14.71 -11.63
C ASP A 86 -13.50 13.63 -12.72
N MET A 87 -14.43 12.66 -12.66
CA MET A 87 -14.54 11.62 -13.68
C MET A 87 -14.80 12.28 -15.06
N PRO A 88 -13.97 12.01 -16.07
CA PRO A 88 -14.13 12.61 -17.39
C PRO A 88 -15.29 11.99 -18.17
N ASP A 89 -15.89 12.80 -19.07
CA ASP A 89 -16.66 12.30 -20.22
C ASP A 89 -15.79 12.48 -21.47
N TRP A 90 -15.11 11.42 -21.90
CA TRP A 90 -14.12 11.49 -22.98
C TRP A 90 -14.78 11.78 -24.33
N PRO A 91 -14.50 12.95 -24.96
CA PRO A 91 -15.02 13.28 -26.27
C PRO A 91 -14.58 12.27 -27.34
N PRO A 92 -15.35 12.12 -28.43
CA PRO A 92 -14.96 11.24 -29.54
C PRO A 92 -13.82 11.80 -30.40
N THR A 93 -13.53 13.10 -30.34
CA THR A 93 -12.53 13.77 -31.18
C THR A 93 -11.19 13.93 -30.43
N ALA A 94 -10.09 13.76 -31.15
CA ALA A 94 -8.74 13.94 -30.59
C ALA A 94 -8.54 15.34 -29.99
N ALA A 95 -9.02 16.40 -30.67
CA ALA A 95 -8.91 17.77 -30.16
C ALA A 95 -9.67 17.96 -28.83
N GLY A 96 -10.85 17.35 -28.69
CA GLY A 96 -11.61 17.38 -27.44
C GLY A 96 -10.91 16.63 -26.32
N GLN A 97 -10.30 15.48 -26.62
CA GLN A 97 -9.52 14.71 -25.66
C GLN A 97 -8.29 15.48 -25.18
N GLU A 98 -7.54 16.10 -26.11
CA GLU A 98 -6.39 16.92 -25.80
C GLU A 98 -6.73 18.12 -24.90
N ALA A 99 -7.88 18.71 -25.04
CA ALA A 99 -8.33 19.85 -24.23
C ALA A 99 -8.46 19.52 -22.73
N LEU A 100 -8.71 18.27 -22.38
CA LEU A 100 -8.86 17.80 -21.00
C LEU A 100 -7.52 17.47 -20.32
N LEU A 101 -6.45 17.28 -21.10
CA LEU A 101 -5.16 16.82 -20.60
C LEU A 101 -4.23 17.98 -20.22
N GLU A 102 -3.42 17.76 -19.18
CA GLU A 102 -2.27 18.61 -18.89
C GLU A 102 -1.25 18.56 -20.03
N PRO A 103 -0.41 19.59 -20.21
CA PRO A 103 0.56 19.63 -21.31
C PRO A 103 1.68 18.60 -21.14
N ASP A 104 2.07 18.29 -19.90
CA ASP A 104 3.25 17.48 -19.60
C ASP A 104 3.00 15.99 -19.84
N THR A 105 3.97 15.34 -20.46
CA THR A 105 4.02 13.87 -20.59
C THR A 105 5.06 13.30 -19.66
N TRP A 106 4.64 12.38 -18.80
CA TRP A 106 5.46 11.65 -17.85
C TRP A 106 5.89 10.34 -18.52
N LEU A 107 7.16 10.28 -18.94
CA LEU A 107 7.69 9.21 -19.77
C LEU A 107 8.46 8.20 -18.92
N THR A 108 8.11 6.92 -19.01
CA THR A 108 8.87 5.80 -18.43
C THR A 108 9.42 4.91 -19.54
N GLN A 109 10.65 4.43 -19.39
CA GLN A 109 11.35 3.60 -20.37
C GLN A 109 11.98 2.38 -19.71
N TRP A 110 12.04 1.27 -20.43
CA TRP A 110 12.65 0.03 -19.95
C TRP A 110 13.63 -0.54 -20.96
N ARG A 111 14.60 -1.26 -20.43
CA ARG A 111 15.48 -2.15 -21.19
C ARG A 111 15.39 -3.55 -20.61
N TYR A 112 15.25 -4.51 -21.47
CA TYR A 112 15.11 -5.92 -21.10
C TYR A 112 16.29 -6.74 -21.59
N ASN A 113 16.54 -7.88 -20.94
CA ASN A 113 17.43 -8.90 -21.48
C ASN A 113 16.71 -9.74 -22.55
N ALA A 114 17.41 -10.73 -23.12
CA ALA A 114 16.84 -11.59 -24.14
C ALA A 114 15.68 -12.48 -23.65
N SER A 115 15.59 -12.72 -22.34
CA SER A 115 14.49 -13.47 -21.71
C SER A 115 13.29 -12.61 -21.33
N GLY A 116 13.33 -11.29 -21.60
CA GLY A 116 12.25 -10.35 -21.27
C GLY A 116 12.26 -9.81 -19.85
N VAL A 117 13.34 -10.05 -19.10
CA VAL A 117 13.47 -9.54 -17.72
C VAL A 117 14.05 -8.12 -17.74
N PRO A 118 13.49 -7.15 -16.97
CA PRO A 118 13.95 -5.76 -16.98
C PRO A 118 15.36 -5.62 -16.39
N LEU A 119 16.26 -5.01 -17.13
CA LEU A 119 17.64 -4.69 -16.71
C LEU A 119 17.76 -3.23 -16.23
N GLU A 120 16.98 -2.34 -16.82
CA GLU A 120 17.00 -0.92 -16.52
C GLU A 120 15.60 -0.34 -16.67
N GLN A 121 15.24 0.53 -15.75
CA GLN A 121 14.06 1.38 -15.83
C GLN A 121 14.51 2.84 -15.69
N THR A 122 14.08 3.70 -16.61
CA THR A 122 14.20 5.15 -16.49
C THR A 122 12.83 5.72 -16.20
N ASP A 123 12.67 6.35 -15.04
CA ASP A 123 11.41 6.94 -14.62
C ASP A 123 11.11 8.29 -15.29
N ALA A 124 9.96 8.85 -15.03
CA ALA A 124 9.48 10.08 -15.64
C ALA A 124 10.26 11.36 -15.23
N ARG A 125 11.18 11.26 -14.30
CA ARG A 125 12.12 12.32 -13.89
C ARG A 125 13.56 11.97 -14.24
N ASN A 126 13.76 10.95 -15.10
CA ASN A 126 15.04 10.48 -15.60
C ASN A 126 15.98 9.90 -14.53
N HIS A 127 15.44 9.44 -13.39
CA HIS A 127 16.19 8.58 -12.49
C HIS A 127 16.24 7.18 -13.09
N ARG A 128 17.38 6.48 -12.96
CA ARG A 128 17.61 5.17 -13.56
C ARG A 128 17.82 4.12 -12.49
N GLN A 129 17.03 3.07 -12.57
CA GLN A 129 17.20 1.85 -11.78
C GLN A 129 17.94 0.81 -12.63
N HIS A 130 18.90 0.13 -12.04
CA HIS A 130 19.67 -0.93 -12.70
C HIS A 130 19.53 -2.20 -11.89
N LEU A 131 19.03 -3.28 -12.53
CA LEU A 131 18.91 -4.59 -11.93
C LEU A 131 19.91 -5.56 -12.59
N THR A 132 20.52 -6.41 -11.78
CA THR A 132 21.30 -7.53 -12.24
C THR A 132 20.78 -8.83 -11.64
N TYR A 133 20.90 -9.90 -12.39
CA TYR A 133 20.35 -11.21 -12.05
C TYR A 133 21.45 -12.24 -11.92
N GLY A 134 21.20 -13.29 -11.13
CA GLY A 134 22.03 -14.48 -11.07
C GLY A 134 21.87 -15.34 -12.34
N LEU A 135 22.62 -16.44 -12.41
CA LEU A 135 22.49 -17.43 -13.50
C LEU A 135 21.15 -18.18 -13.46
N ASP A 136 20.53 -18.21 -12.30
CA ASP A 136 19.19 -18.75 -12.01
C ASP A 136 18.04 -17.82 -12.44
N GLY A 137 18.37 -16.62 -12.97
CA GLY A 137 17.38 -15.61 -13.36
C GLY A 137 16.79 -14.78 -12.21
N ARG A 138 17.21 -15.02 -10.96
CA ARG A 138 16.71 -14.28 -9.79
C ARG A 138 17.46 -12.96 -9.58
N PRO A 139 16.81 -11.92 -9.01
CA PRO A 139 17.45 -10.66 -8.69
C PRO A 139 18.68 -10.85 -7.79
N LYS A 140 19.76 -10.16 -8.10
CA LYS A 140 21.02 -10.24 -7.35
C LYS A 140 21.49 -8.89 -6.83
N ARG A 141 21.38 -7.85 -7.64
CA ARG A 141 21.83 -6.49 -7.29
C ARG A 141 20.84 -5.45 -7.80
N LEU A 142 20.75 -4.35 -7.07
CA LEU A 142 19.95 -3.19 -7.44
C LEU A 142 20.75 -1.92 -7.23
N ALA A 143 20.70 -1.00 -8.20
CA ALA A 143 21.37 0.29 -8.09
C ALA A 143 20.48 1.41 -8.64
N LEU A 144 20.72 2.63 -8.16
CA LEU A 144 20.03 3.86 -8.55
C LEU A 144 21.03 4.88 -9.07
N GLN A 145 20.69 5.53 -10.17
CA GLN A 145 21.34 6.75 -10.64
C GLN A 145 20.31 7.88 -10.67
N LEU A 146 20.42 8.86 -9.80
CA LEU A 146 19.59 10.05 -9.83
C LEU A 146 19.88 10.87 -11.09
N HIS A 147 18.89 11.58 -11.60
CA HIS A 147 19.04 12.48 -12.73
C HIS A 147 20.13 13.53 -12.45
N GLY A 148 21.05 13.70 -13.40
CA GLY A 148 22.18 14.63 -13.25
C GLY A 148 23.32 14.12 -12.36
N ALA A 149 23.17 13.00 -11.64
CA ALA A 149 24.26 12.43 -10.85
C ALA A 149 25.26 11.68 -11.75
N ALA A 150 26.56 11.90 -11.51
CA ALA A 150 27.64 11.21 -12.22
C ALA A 150 27.84 9.77 -11.71
N THR A 151 27.42 9.47 -10.48
CA THR A 151 27.65 8.18 -9.81
C THR A 151 26.37 7.35 -9.76
N VAL A 152 26.54 6.04 -9.92
CA VAL A 152 25.50 5.03 -9.69
C VAL A 152 25.67 4.52 -8.25
N GLN A 153 24.60 4.59 -7.46
CA GLN A 153 24.60 4.14 -6.07
C GLN A 153 24.04 2.73 -5.96
N THR A 154 24.82 1.80 -5.45
CA THR A 154 24.34 0.45 -5.16
C THR A 154 23.42 0.47 -3.92
N LEU A 155 22.23 -0.07 -4.06
CA LEU A 155 21.22 -0.14 -2.99
C LEU A 155 21.07 -1.55 -2.43
N VAL A 156 21.31 -2.57 -3.27
CA VAL A 156 21.39 -3.99 -2.88
C VAL A 156 22.65 -4.55 -3.50
N GLU A 157 23.57 -5.04 -2.67
CA GLU A 157 24.87 -5.56 -3.12
C GLU A 157 24.83 -7.04 -3.46
N GLY A 158 23.96 -7.80 -2.79
CA GLY A 158 23.80 -9.23 -3.03
C GLY A 158 22.56 -9.82 -2.37
N ILE A 159 22.01 -10.84 -3.01
CA ILE A 159 20.92 -11.66 -2.50
C ILE A 159 21.34 -13.12 -2.67
N GLU A 160 21.21 -13.91 -1.61
CA GLU A 160 21.50 -15.33 -1.56
C GLU A 160 20.22 -16.10 -1.29
N TYR A 161 20.01 -17.17 -2.03
CA TYR A 161 18.83 -18.02 -1.94
C TYR A 161 19.21 -19.40 -1.43
N ASN A 162 18.34 -20.02 -0.64
CA ASN A 162 18.47 -21.43 -0.27
C ASN A 162 18.04 -22.36 -1.43
N ALA A 163 18.09 -23.68 -1.22
CA ALA A 163 17.73 -24.66 -2.24
C ALA A 163 16.23 -24.60 -2.63
N ASP A 164 15.37 -24.16 -1.72
CA ASP A 164 13.92 -24.03 -1.92
C ASP A 164 13.56 -22.68 -2.58
N GLY A 165 14.56 -21.83 -2.84
CA GLY A 165 14.35 -20.53 -3.48
C GLY A 165 14.04 -19.38 -2.55
N GLN A 166 14.00 -19.61 -1.25
CA GLN A 166 13.75 -18.57 -0.25
C GLN A 166 15.02 -17.74 -0.03
N ILE A 167 14.85 -16.45 0.25
CA ILE A 167 15.98 -15.55 0.50
C ILE A 167 16.57 -15.84 1.88
N GLN A 168 17.82 -16.36 1.86
CA GLN A 168 18.55 -16.70 3.06
C GLN A 168 19.41 -15.55 3.60
N ALA A 169 20.00 -14.77 2.70
CA ALA A 169 20.80 -13.60 3.08
C ALA A 169 20.71 -12.49 2.05
N GLN A 170 20.82 -11.24 2.52
CA GLN A 170 20.83 -10.06 1.66
C GLN A 170 21.79 -9.02 2.25
N VAL A 171 22.45 -8.25 1.37
CA VAL A 171 23.32 -7.15 1.76
C VAL A 171 22.80 -5.86 1.14
N ALA A 172 22.35 -4.94 1.99
CA ALA A 172 21.91 -3.61 1.58
C ALA A 172 23.10 -2.68 1.33
N GLY A 173 22.90 -1.66 0.46
CA GLY A 173 23.95 -0.70 0.08
C GLY A 173 24.45 0.18 1.23
N ASN A 174 23.73 0.25 2.35
CA ASN A 174 24.21 0.87 3.60
C ASN A 174 25.05 -0.08 4.48
N GLY A 175 25.36 -1.27 3.97
CA GLY A 175 26.18 -2.29 4.65
C GLY A 175 25.44 -3.12 5.72
N VAL A 176 24.11 -3.02 5.79
CA VAL A 176 23.30 -3.88 6.65
C VAL A 176 23.13 -5.24 5.99
N VAL A 177 23.39 -6.29 6.75
CA VAL A 177 23.19 -7.69 6.35
C VAL A 177 21.92 -8.17 7.00
N SER A 178 20.97 -8.67 6.20
CA SER A 178 19.78 -9.36 6.67
C SER A 178 19.93 -10.85 6.40
N VAL A 179 19.68 -11.68 7.42
CA VAL A 179 19.69 -13.15 7.33
C VAL A 179 18.35 -13.69 7.80
N THR A 180 17.88 -14.71 7.11
CA THR A 180 16.60 -15.37 7.38
C THR A 180 16.87 -16.85 7.63
N ASP A 181 16.31 -17.39 8.70
CA ASP A 181 16.40 -18.80 9.06
C ASP A 181 15.01 -19.43 8.96
N PHE A 182 14.92 -20.53 8.19
CA PHE A 182 13.69 -21.26 7.95
C PHE A 182 13.76 -22.64 8.61
N ASP A 183 12.60 -23.16 9.02
CA ASP A 183 12.51 -24.52 9.51
C ASP A 183 12.71 -25.50 8.34
N PRO A 184 13.71 -26.40 8.41
CA PRO A 184 13.98 -27.33 7.32
C PRO A 184 12.87 -28.40 7.13
N ALA A 185 11.95 -28.55 8.08
CA ALA A 185 10.88 -29.54 8.01
C ALA A 185 9.66 -29.05 7.24
N ASP A 186 9.34 -27.75 7.32
CA ASP A 186 8.13 -27.17 6.73
C ASP A 186 8.36 -25.83 6.00
N GLY A 187 9.61 -25.34 5.94
CA GLY A 187 9.96 -24.11 5.23
C GLY A 187 9.52 -22.82 5.92
N ARG A 188 8.90 -22.88 7.10
CA ARG A 188 8.40 -21.69 7.81
C ARG A 188 9.52 -20.83 8.38
N LEU A 189 9.28 -19.54 8.41
CA LEU A 189 10.21 -18.55 8.98
C LEU A 189 10.38 -18.78 10.49
N ARG A 190 11.61 -19.06 10.93
CA ARG A 190 11.97 -19.19 12.35
C ARG A 190 12.55 -17.90 12.90
N GLN A 191 13.43 -17.26 12.13
CA GLN A 191 14.16 -16.10 12.58
C GLN A 191 14.51 -15.17 11.43
N LEU A 192 14.41 -13.88 11.70
CA LEU A 192 14.84 -12.78 10.83
C LEU A 192 15.77 -11.87 11.60
N LYS A 193 16.97 -11.58 11.07
CA LYS A 193 17.96 -10.74 11.74
C LYS A 193 18.61 -9.78 10.75
N ALA A 194 18.69 -8.48 11.13
CA ALA A 194 19.39 -7.45 10.38
C ALA A 194 20.45 -6.78 11.25
N PHE A 195 21.70 -6.70 10.77
CA PHE A 195 22.83 -6.19 11.54
C PHE A 195 23.92 -5.57 10.65
N LYS A 196 24.78 -4.71 11.26
CA LYS A 196 26.00 -4.19 10.66
C LYS A 196 27.13 -4.25 11.68
N GLY A 197 28.14 -5.07 11.42
CA GLY A 197 29.18 -5.38 12.42
C GLY A 197 28.56 -5.95 13.70
N SER A 198 28.79 -5.31 14.84
CA SER A 198 28.20 -5.71 16.13
C SER A 198 26.84 -5.10 16.43
N THR A 199 26.37 -4.14 15.62
CA THR A 199 25.07 -3.46 15.83
C THR A 199 23.95 -4.27 15.21
N VAL A 200 22.98 -4.67 16.03
CA VAL A 200 21.77 -5.39 15.60
C VAL A 200 20.61 -4.39 15.55
N PHE A 201 19.96 -4.26 14.39
CA PHE A 201 18.83 -3.37 14.16
C PHE A 201 17.49 -4.07 14.32
N GLN A 202 17.42 -5.34 13.90
CA GLN A 202 16.26 -6.19 13.99
C GLN A 202 16.69 -7.62 14.33
N HIS A 203 15.95 -8.30 15.18
CA HIS A 203 16.16 -9.70 15.50
C HIS A 203 14.85 -10.30 15.99
N LEU A 204 14.06 -10.83 15.07
CA LEU A 204 12.74 -11.39 15.31
C LEU A 204 12.80 -12.90 15.26
N SER A 205 12.07 -13.58 16.15
CA SER A 205 11.82 -15.02 16.07
C SER A 205 10.33 -15.30 16.19
N GLN A 206 9.86 -16.31 15.44
CA GLN A 206 8.46 -16.76 15.43
C GLN A 206 8.33 -18.18 15.95
N ALA A 207 7.19 -18.45 16.59
CA ALA A 207 6.76 -19.80 16.96
C ALA A 207 5.34 -20.01 16.45
N TYR A 208 5.07 -21.23 16.02
CA TYR A 208 3.82 -21.61 15.36
C TYR A 208 3.11 -22.72 16.16
N ASP A 209 1.79 -22.76 16.02
CA ASP A 209 1.02 -23.94 16.38
C ASP A 209 1.14 -25.05 15.29
N PRO A 210 0.61 -26.26 15.53
CA PRO A 210 0.74 -27.36 14.54
C PRO A 210 0.08 -27.09 13.18
N VAL A 211 -0.86 -26.15 13.08
CA VAL A 211 -1.55 -25.81 11.84
C VAL A 211 -0.95 -24.56 11.16
N GLY A 212 0.07 -23.93 11.77
CA GLY A 212 0.80 -22.82 11.18
C GLY A 212 0.40 -21.42 11.65
N ASN A 213 -0.52 -21.27 12.59
CA ASN A 213 -0.76 -19.94 13.15
C ASN A 213 0.41 -19.50 14.02
N VAL A 214 0.81 -18.24 13.88
CA VAL A 214 1.87 -17.64 14.71
C VAL A 214 1.37 -17.45 16.14
N ILE A 215 1.92 -18.19 17.09
CA ILE A 215 1.53 -18.11 18.52
C ILE A 215 2.44 -17.19 19.33
N ALA A 216 3.64 -16.91 18.84
CA ALA A 216 4.55 -15.95 19.46
C ALA A 216 5.46 -15.29 18.43
N LEU A 217 5.75 -14.01 18.66
CA LEU A 217 6.78 -13.25 17.94
C LEU A 217 7.61 -12.51 18.98
N THR A 218 8.92 -12.72 18.96
CA THR A 218 9.85 -12.11 19.93
C THR A 218 10.87 -11.22 19.23
N ASP A 219 10.94 -9.96 19.61
CA ASP A 219 12.00 -9.02 19.21
C ASP A 219 13.14 -9.05 20.25
N HIS A 220 14.22 -9.72 19.91
CA HIS A 220 15.41 -9.87 20.76
C HIS A 220 16.25 -8.58 20.86
N THR A 221 15.92 -7.53 20.13
CA THR A 221 16.58 -6.22 20.29
C THR A 221 16.04 -5.42 21.47
N GLN A 222 14.88 -5.81 22.02
CA GLN A 222 14.25 -5.17 23.16
C GLN A 222 14.89 -5.66 24.46
N ALA A 223 15.45 -4.75 25.25
CA ALA A 223 15.97 -5.08 26.56
C ALA A 223 14.84 -5.49 27.53
N ILE A 224 15.07 -6.56 28.29
CA ILE A 224 14.15 -6.96 29.36
C ILE A 224 14.17 -5.87 30.45
N ARG A 225 12.97 -5.40 30.81
CA ARG A 225 12.77 -4.42 31.86
C ARG A 225 11.53 -4.76 32.69
N TYR A 226 11.43 -4.16 33.86
CA TYR A 226 10.28 -4.32 34.74
C TYR A 226 9.65 -2.95 34.98
N ALA A 227 8.34 -2.84 34.71
CA ALA A 227 7.54 -1.64 34.96
C ALA A 227 6.14 -2.04 35.41
N ALA A 228 5.57 -1.31 36.38
CA ALA A 228 4.23 -1.57 36.93
C ALA A 228 4.00 -3.04 37.35
N ASN A 229 4.99 -3.68 37.97
CA ASN A 229 5.02 -5.11 38.35
C ASN A 229 4.86 -6.10 37.18
N GLN A 230 5.13 -5.66 35.95
CA GLN A 230 5.13 -6.52 34.77
C GLN A 230 6.55 -6.62 34.19
N ARG A 231 6.93 -7.82 33.74
CA ARG A 231 8.09 -8.02 32.89
C ARG A 231 7.71 -7.53 31.49
N LEU A 232 8.49 -6.60 30.96
CA LEU A 232 8.38 -6.06 29.62
C LEU A 232 9.60 -6.50 28.83
N ASP A 233 9.38 -7.23 27.79
CA ASP A 233 10.38 -7.63 26.79
C ASP A 233 9.78 -7.48 25.40
N GLY A 234 10.50 -7.87 24.36
CA GLY A 234 10.03 -7.80 22.98
C GLY A 234 9.02 -8.88 22.58
N SER A 235 8.51 -9.68 23.52
CA SER A 235 7.64 -10.80 23.22
C SER A 235 6.20 -10.35 23.02
N ARG A 236 5.56 -10.85 21.97
CA ARG A 236 4.15 -10.77 21.66
C ARG A 236 3.60 -12.20 21.62
N ALA A 237 2.49 -12.47 22.31
CA ALA A 237 1.85 -13.77 22.34
C ALA A 237 0.45 -13.68 21.75
N PHE A 238 0.02 -14.72 21.04
CA PHE A 238 -1.24 -14.77 20.32
C PHE A 238 -1.97 -16.08 20.62
N THR A 239 -3.28 -16.00 20.75
CA THR A 239 -4.14 -17.19 20.86
C THR A 239 -5.27 -17.08 19.85
N TYR A 240 -5.77 -18.24 19.43
CA TYR A 240 -6.81 -18.34 18.42
C TYR A 240 -7.99 -19.14 18.92
N ASP A 241 -9.16 -18.91 18.35
CA ASP A 241 -10.33 -19.74 18.58
C ASP A 241 -10.34 -20.97 17.65
N SER A 242 -11.39 -21.79 17.73
CA SER A 242 -11.54 -23.01 16.93
C SER A 242 -11.71 -22.77 15.42
N LEU A 243 -11.92 -21.53 15.00
CA LEU A 243 -11.96 -21.11 13.59
C LEU A 243 -10.67 -20.38 13.16
N TYR A 244 -9.61 -20.47 13.95
CA TYR A 244 -8.32 -19.81 13.75
C TYR A 244 -8.39 -18.28 13.69
N ARG A 245 -9.45 -17.66 14.27
CA ARG A 245 -9.56 -16.22 14.43
C ARG A 245 -8.78 -15.80 15.68
N LEU A 246 -8.15 -14.64 15.62
CA LEU A 246 -7.36 -14.11 16.74
C LEU A 246 -8.25 -13.86 17.96
N ALA A 247 -8.02 -14.61 19.04
CA ALA A 247 -8.78 -14.51 20.29
C ALA A 247 -8.12 -13.56 21.31
N SER A 248 -6.77 -13.59 21.39
CA SER A 248 -6.03 -12.64 22.22
C SER A 248 -4.66 -12.31 21.66
N ALA A 249 -4.15 -11.14 22.04
CA ALA A 249 -2.81 -10.69 21.69
C ALA A 249 -2.20 -9.84 22.82
N THR A 250 -0.88 -9.97 23.03
CA THR A 250 -0.09 -9.10 23.92
C THR A 250 0.93 -8.32 23.12
N GLY A 251 1.44 -7.22 23.67
CA GLY A 251 2.50 -6.43 23.04
C GLY A 251 2.86 -5.18 23.83
N LEU A 252 3.58 -4.28 23.16
CA LEU A 252 3.99 -2.99 23.72
C LEU A 252 3.27 -1.83 23.03
N GLU A 253 2.95 -0.79 23.79
CA GLU A 253 2.36 0.44 23.31
C GLU A 253 3.01 1.67 23.91
N GLY A 254 2.91 2.81 23.20
CA GLY A 254 3.50 4.08 23.62
C GLY A 254 2.63 4.87 24.59
N PRO A 255 3.18 5.91 25.24
CA PRO A 255 2.42 6.83 26.07
C PRO A 255 1.47 7.70 25.22
N GLY A 256 0.42 8.23 25.87
CA GLY A 256 -0.58 9.09 25.24
C GLY A 256 -1.70 8.29 24.56
N ALA A 257 -2.92 8.81 24.62
CA ALA A 257 -4.06 8.17 23.98
C ALA A 257 -3.96 8.29 22.46
N SER A 258 -4.12 7.17 21.76
CA SER A 258 -4.42 7.23 20.33
C SER A 258 -5.88 7.63 20.17
N THR A 259 -6.13 8.79 19.56
CA THR A 259 -7.47 9.24 19.18
C THR A 259 -7.72 8.83 17.73
N GLN A 260 -7.66 7.49 17.47
CA GLN A 260 -7.89 6.98 16.11
C GLN A 260 -8.97 7.79 15.36
N PRO A 261 -8.78 8.14 14.10
CA PRO A 261 -7.76 7.63 13.16
C PRO A 261 -6.37 8.29 13.23
N GLN A 262 -6.12 9.23 14.15
CA GLN A 262 -4.81 9.88 14.26
C GLN A 262 -3.72 8.90 14.75
N LEU A 263 -2.48 9.20 14.40
CA LEU A 263 -1.32 8.48 14.92
C LEU A 263 -1.13 8.79 16.42
N PRO A 264 -0.57 7.86 17.23
CA PRO A 264 -0.18 8.17 18.60
C PRO A 264 0.93 9.24 18.61
N PRO A 265 1.14 9.93 19.74
CA PRO A 265 2.22 10.91 19.87
C PRO A 265 3.58 10.32 19.51
N LEU A 266 4.39 11.10 18.78
CA LEU A 266 5.74 10.72 18.40
C LEU A 266 6.66 10.73 19.63
N ILE A 267 7.43 9.67 19.79
CA ILE A 267 8.53 9.60 20.76
C ILE A 267 9.80 10.11 20.05
N SER A 268 10.21 11.34 20.36
CA SER A 268 11.45 11.93 19.80
C SER A 268 12.22 12.66 20.91
N PRO A 269 13.52 12.38 21.08
CA PRO A 269 14.29 11.32 20.42
C PRO A 269 13.78 9.90 20.73
N ILE A 270 14.29 8.89 20.01
CA ILE A 270 13.88 7.49 20.19
C ILE A 270 14.20 7.02 21.61
N ASP A 271 13.16 6.71 22.38
CA ASP A 271 13.24 6.19 23.74
C ASP A 271 12.18 5.12 23.98
N LEU A 272 12.56 3.86 23.78
CA LEU A 272 11.66 2.71 23.93
C LEU A 272 11.41 2.34 25.40
N THR A 273 12.09 2.98 26.35
CA THR A 273 11.82 2.75 27.79
C THR A 273 10.47 3.30 28.23
N ARG A 274 9.87 4.18 27.42
CA ARG A 274 8.55 4.78 27.65
C ARG A 274 7.37 3.87 27.29
N LEU A 275 7.64 2.71 26.66
CA LEU A 275 6.58 1.77 26.24
C LEU A 275 6.06 0.98 27.46
N GLY A 276 4.76 0.67 27.46
CA GLY A 276 4.07 -0.19 28.42
C GLY A 276 3.49 -1.42 27.76
N GLY A 277 3.21 -2.46 28.54
CA GLY A 277 2.56 -3.67 28.05
C GLY A 277 1.06 -3.49 27.86
N TYR A 278 0.48 -4.18 26.87
CA TYR A 278 -0.96 -4.31 26.70
C TYR A 278 -1.39 -5.75 26.46
N THR A 279 -2.67 -6.01 26.71
CA THR A 279 -3.37 -7.22 26.29
C THR A 279 -4.66 -6.81 25.57
N GLN A 280 -4.92 -7.42 24.40
CA GLN A 280 -6.17 -7.30 23.66
C GLN A 280 -6.87 -8.65 23.63
N THR A 281 -8.20 -8.65 23.79
CA THR A 281 -9.06 -9.84 23.59
C THR A 281 -10.18 -9.50 22.62
N PHE A 282 -10.50 -10.47 21.77
CA PHE A 282 -11.42 -10.30 20.65
C PHE A 282 -12.57 -11.28 20.79
N ALA A 283 -13.80 -10.84 20.49
CA ALA A 283 -14.99 -11.68 20.46
C ALA A 283 -15.74 -11.50 19.15
N TYR A 284 -16.20 -12.60 18.59
CA TYR A 284 -16.83 -12.66 17.29
C TYR A 284 -18.22 -13.29 17.36
N ASP A 285 -19.09 -12.92 16.42
CA ASP A 285 -20.36 -13.59 16.21
C ASP A 285 -20.23 -14.79 15.24
N ASN A 286 -21.37 -15.46 14.98
CA ASN A 286 -21.44 -16.59 14.05
C ASN A 286 -21.26 -16.17 12.58
N GLY A 287 -21.46 -14.90 12.27
CA GLY A 287 -21.24 -14.31 10.94
C GLY A 287 -19.79 -13.85 10.70
N ASN A 288 -18.87 -14.22 11.58
CA ASN A 288 -17.45 -13.84 11.50
C ASN A 288 -17.23 -12.34 11.67
N ASN A 289 -18.15 -11.59 12.29
CA ASN A 289 -17.95 -10.20 12.61
C ASN A 289 -17.29 -10.06 13.98
N LEU A 290 -16.31 -9.17 14.09
CA LEU A 290 -15.79 -8.74 15.38
C LEU A 290 -16.86 -7.89 16.08
N THR A 291 -17.28 -8.33 17.26
CA THR A 291 -18.34 -7.67 18.05
C THR A 291 -17.79 -6.92 19.26
N ARG A 292 -16.64 -7.36 19.80
CA ARG A 292 -16.01 -6.72 20.95
C ARG A 292 -14.49 -6.86 20.92
N LEU A 293 -13.81 -5.74 21.14
CA LEU A 293 -12.40 -5.68 21.49
C LEU A 293 -12.25 -5.14 22.90
N THR A 294 -11.61 -5.89 23.79
CA THR A 294 -11.20 -5.40 25.11
C THR A 294 -9.71 -5.15 25.11
N HIS A 295 -9.30 -3.94 25.44
CA HIS A 295 -7.92 -3.49 25.52
C HIS A 295 -7.58 -3.17 26.97
N VAL A 296 -6.61 -3.87 27.54
CA VAL A 296 -6.08 -3.66 28.87
C VAL A 296 -4.63 -3.20 28.75
N SER A 297 -4.33 -2.05 29.32
CA SER A 297 -3.02 -1.40 29.25
C SER A 297 -2.39 -1.27 30.63
N ALA A 298 -1.07 -1.46 30.69
CA ALA A 298 -0.28 -1.09 31.87
C ALA A 298 -0.09 0.43 31.98
N LEU A 299 -0.30 1.18 30.88
CA LEU A 299 -0.21 2.64 30.88
C LEU A 299 -1.54 3.26 31.36
N PRO A 300 -1.50 4.28 32.24
CA PRO A 300 -2.71 4.88 32.81
C PRO A 300 -3.67 5.41 31.75
N GLY A 301 -4.97 5.19 31.96
CA GLY A 301 -6.04 5.78 31.15
C GLY A 301 -6.17 5.22 29.72
N ARG A 302 -5.49 4.13 29.39
CA ARG A 302 -5.54 3.54 28.04
C ARG A 302 -6.44 2.32 27.90
N SER A 303 -6.76 1.65 29.00
CA SER A 303 -7.68 0.52 28.98
C SER A 303 -9.07 0.95 28.53
N HIS A 304 -9.65 0.21 27.60
CA HIS A 304 -10.98 0.49 27.07
C HIS A 304 -11.59 -0.76 26.42
N THR A 305 -12.89 -0.72 26.18
CA THR A 305 -13.58 -1.73 25.39
C THR A 305 -14.22 -1.05 24.18
N VAL A 306 -14.13 -1.69 23.03
CA VAL A 306 -14.85 -1.29 21.81
C VAL A 306 -15.95 -2.31 21.58
N HIS A 307 -17.17 -1.83 21.38
CA HIS A 307 -18.31 -2.62 20.95
C HIS A 307 -18.64 -2.30 19.49
N MET A 308 -18.90 -3.34 18.72
CA MET A 308 -19.32 -3.25 17.32
C MET A 308 -20.67 -3.95 17.17
N ARG A 309 -21.60 -3.29 16.49
CA ARG A 309 -22.95 -3.79 16.25
C ARG A 309 -23.11 -4.14 14.77
N PRO A 310 -22.94 -5.43 14.38
CA PRO A 310 -23.23 -5.89 13.04
C PRO A 310 -24.71 -5.79 12.72
N HIS A 311 -25.05 -5.70 11.43
CA HIS A 311 -26.42 -5.79 10.96
C HIS A 311 -26.90 -7.25 10.98
N ASP A 312 -28.15 -7.51 11.37
CA ASP A 312 -28.71 -8.86 11.58
C ASP A 312 -28.72 -9.75 10.31
N GLN A 313 -28.75 -9.15 9.13
CA GLN A 313 -28.85 -9.86 7.84
C GLN A 313 -27.66 -9.61 6.90
N SER A 314 -26.61 -8.97 7.39
CA SER A 314 -25.40 -8.71 6.60
C SER A 314 -24.20 -8.48 7.51
N ASN A 315 -22.99 -8.50 6.95
CA ASN A 315 -21.76 -8.23 7.70
C ASN A 315 -21.43 -6.73 7.82
N ARG A 316 -22.35 -5.82 7.50
CA ARG A 316 -22.17 -4.38 7.70
C ARG A 316 -22.16 -4.06 9.19
N CYS A 317 -21.21 -3.26 9.65
CA CYS A 317 -21.19 -2.76 11.02
C CYS A 317 -22.02 -1.48 11.10
N LEU A 318 -23.13 -1.52 11.85
CA LEU A 318 -24.03 -0.37 11.97
C LEU A 318 -23.69 0.54 13.15
N GLY A 319 -22.92 0.06 14.11
CA GLY A 319 -22.55 0.83 15.27
C GLY A 319 -21.16 0.49 15.78
N TRP A 320 -20.44 1.51 16.24
CA TRP A 320 -19.14 1.40 16.86
C TRP A 320 -19.08 2.29 18.09
N GLN A 321 -18.69 1.74 19.25
CA GLN A 321 -18.64 2.46 20.50
C GLN A 321 -17.34 2.18 21.24
N LYS A 322 -16.63 3.20 21.67
CA LYS A 322 -15.42 3.08 22.49
C LYS A 322 -15.69 3.52 23.93
N GLY A 323 -15.53 2.61 24.88
CA GLY A 323 -15.76 2.85 26.31
C GLY A 323 -17.20 3.24 26.59
N GLN A 324 -17.38 4.33 27.37
CA GLN A 324 -18.67 4.93 27.68
C GLN A 324 -19.05 6.08 26.72
N GLY A 325 -18.30 6.25 25.61
CA GLY A 325 -18.60 7.25 24.60
C GLY A 325 -19.94 6.97 23.89
N ALA A 326 -20.43 7.96 23.14
CA ALA A 326 -21.58 7.77 22.28
C ALA A 326 -21.29 6.73 21.19
N GLU A 327 -22.30 5.93 20.84
CA GLU A 327 -22.20 5.03 19.70
C GLU A 327 -22.12 5.85 18.40
N LEU A 328 -21.15 5.54 17.56
CA LEU A 328 -21.06 6.03 16.21
C LEU A 328 -21.97 5.19 15.33
N GLU A 329 -23.01 5.79 14.78
CA GLU A 329 -23.80 5.16 13.73
C GLU A 329 -23.00 5.15 12.41
N MET A 330 -22.92 3.97 11.81
CA MET A 330 -22.24 3.74 10.54
C MET A 330 -23.28 3.50 9.44
N THR A 331 -23.16 4.26 8.37
CA THR A 331 -24.07 4.20 7.22
C THR A 331 -23.35 3.70 5.98
N TYR A 332 -24.10 3.05 5.10
CA TYR A 332 -23.56 2.47 3.87
C TYR A 332 -24.44 2.84 2.67
N ASP A 333 -23.83 2.94 1.49
CA ASP A 333 -24.60 3.02 0.25
C ASP A 333 -25.21 1.64 -0.09
N ALA A 334 -26.01 1.59 -1.16
CA ALA A 334 -26.65 0.35 -1.58
C ALA A 334 -25.66 -0.73 -2.07
N ALA A 335 -24.47 -0.34 -2.52
CA ALA A 335 -23.40 -1.26 -2.90
C ALA A 335 -22.60 -1.79 -1.70
N GLY A 336 -22.82 -1.24 -0.50
CA GLY A 336 -22.14 -1.65 0.73
C GLY A 336 -20.88 -0.85 1.04
N ASN A 337 -20.67 0.29 0.40
CA ASN A 337 -19.56 1.17 0.71
C ASN A 337 -19.89 2.03 1.95
N LEU A 338 -18.96 2.15 2.87
CA LEU A 338 -19.10 2.97 4.07
C LEU A 338 -19.19 4.46 3.68
N LEU A 339 -20.16 5.19 4.27
CA LEU A 339 -20.38 6.61 3.95
C LEU A 339 -19.79 7.56 4.99
N THR A 340 -19.47 7.08 6.20
CA THR A 340 -18.92 7.91 7.29
C THR A 340 -17.89 7.13 8.10
N LEU A 341 -16.74 7.78 8.39
CA LEU A 341 -15.69 7.17 9.23
C LEU A 341 -15.80 7.61 10.70
N GLN A 342 -16.41 8.76 10.95
CA GLN A 342 -16.57 9.35 12.28
C GLN A 342 -17.85 10.17 12.36
N PRO A 343 -18.45 10.34 13.57
CA PRO A 343 -19.62 11.21 13.76
C PRO A 343 -19.28 12.64 13.38
N GLY A 344 -20.14 13.26 12.55
CA GLY A 344 -20.03 14.67 12.20
C GLY A 344 -18.85 15.05 11.33
N GLY A 345 -18.12 14.09 10.76
CA GLY A 345 -16.98 14.33 9.90
C GLY A 345 -16.65 13.14 8.99
N GLN A 346 -15.69 13.34 8.10
CA GLN A 346 -15.16 12.31 7.21
C GLN A 346 -16.23 11.55 6.40
N ALA A 347 -17.10 12.31 5.73
CA ALA A 347 -18.02 11.76 4.75
C ALA A 347 -17.22 11.20 3.56
N LEU A 348 -17.53 9.95 3.16
CA LEU A 348 -16.89 9.24 2.08
C LEU A 348 -17.72 9.33 0.79
N ALA A 349 -17.06 9.61 -0.32
CA ALA A 349 -17.65 9.61 -1.65
C ALA A 349 -17.06 8.48 -2.49
N TRP A 350 -17.92 7.73 -3.20
CA TRP A 350 -17.56 6.55 -3.97
C TRP A 350 -17.96 6.69 -5.44
N THR A 351 -17.09 6.22 -6.33
CA THR A 351 -17.39 6.11 -7.77
C THR A 351 -18.40 5.00 -8.04
N VAL A 352 -18.92 4.95 -9.27
CA VAL A 352 -19.76 3.83 -9.74
C VAL A 352 -19.02 2.49 -9.73
N ARG A 353 -17.69 2.50 -9.74
CA ARG A 353 -16.82 1.31 -9.64
C ARG A 353 -16.52 0.88 -8.21
N ASN A 354 -17.17 1.46 -7.19
CA ASN A 354 -16.89 1.24 -5.77
C ASN A 354 -15.47 1.64 -5.33
N GLN A 355 -14.83 2.56 -6.04
CA GLN A 355 -13.56 3.15 -5.65
C GLN A 355 -13.80 4.39 -4.80
N LEU A 356 -13.02 4.57 -3.74
CA LEU A 356 -13.12 5.76 -2.91
C LEU A 356 -12.66 6.99 -3.70
N GLN A 357 -13.58 7.87 -4.05
CA GLN A 357 -13.28 9.09 -4.81
C GLN A 357 -12.72 10.21 -3.95
N GLY A 358 -13.14 10.27 -2.69
CA GLY A 358 -12.67 11.27 -1.77
C GLY A 358 -13.38 11.24 -0.43
N LEU A 359 -12.90 12.08 0.46
CA LEU A 359 -13.48 12.27 1.78
C LEU A 359 -13.36 13.72 2.24
N THR A 360 -14.32 14.15 3.04
CA THR A 360 -14.29 15.45 3.73
C THR A 360 -13.66 15.25 5.10
N GLN A 361 -12.46 15.81 5.32
CA GLN A 361 -11.76 15.71 6.60
C GLN A 361 -12.33 16.65 7.66
N VAL A 362 -12.63 17.89 7.26
CA VAL A 362 -13.23 18.90 8.10
C VAL A 362 -14.31 19.63 7.32
N SER A 363 -15.56 19.54 7.77
CA SER A 363 -16.65 20.35 7.22
C SER A 363 -16.66 21.74 7.84
N ARG A 364 -16.76 22.77 7.01
CA ARG A 364 -16.69 24.17 7.43
C ARG A 364 -18.02 24.88 7.23
N ALA A 365 -18.41 25.69 8.22
CA ALA A 365 -19.62 26.51 8.12
C ALA A 365 -19.48 27.62 7.06
N HIS A 366 -18.26 28.06 6.77
CA HIS A 366 -17.96 29.08 5.76
C HIS A 366 -16.69 28.74 5.00
N GLY A 367 -16.75 28.84 3.67
CA GLY A 367 -15.66 28.49 2.76
C GLY A 367 -15.66 27.02 2.36
N ASP A 368 -14.59 26.61 1.70
CA ASP A 368 -14.43 25.24 1.23
C ASP A 368 -14.01 24.29 2.36
N ASP A 369 -14.53 23.07 2.32
CA ASP A 369 -14.19 22.00 3.25
C ASP A 369 -12.74 21.53 3.05
N ASP A 370 -12.10 21.06 4.12
CA ASP A 370 -10.85 20.30 4.00
C ASP A 370 -11.21 18.91 3.48
N ARG A 371 -10.60 18.53 2.37
CA ARG A 371 -10.93 17.27 1.71
C ARG A 371 -9.71 16.62 1.06
N GLU A 372 -9.81 15.33 0.89
CA GLU A 372 -8.87 14.50 0.15
C GLU A 372 -9.60 13.82 -1.00
N CYS A 373 -9.00 13.78 -2.20
CA CYS A 373 -9.55 13.18 -3.41
C CYS A 373 -8.55 12.21 -4.00
N TYR A 374 -9.07 11.16 -4.62
CA TYR A 374 -8.29 10.09 -5.23
C TYR A 374 -8.71 9.88 -6.68
N VAL A 375 -7.73 9.66 -7.54
CA VAL A 375 -7.95 9.38 -8.97
C VAL A 375 -7.23 8.09 -9.32
N TYR A 376 -7.94 7.21 -10.05
CA TYR A 376 -7.49 5.87 -10.41
C TYR A 376 -7.36 5.73 -11.92
N ASP A 377 -6.54 4.79 -12.36
CA ASP A 377 -6.52 4.36 -13.76
C ASP A 377 -7.66 3.36 -14.06
N SER A 378 -7.66 2.82 -15.27
CA SER A 378 -8.64 1.83 -15.72
C SER A 378 -8.56 0.50 -14.97
N THR A 379 -7.39 0.16 -14.41
CA THR A 379 -7.18 -1.08 -13.64
C THR A 379 -7.58 -0.95 -12.18
N GLY A 380 -7.84 0.27 -11.71
CA GLY A 380 -8.16 0.58 -10.34
C GLY A 380 -6.96 0.98 -9.48
N GLN A 381 -5.78 1.13 -10.10
CA GLN A 381 -4.61 1.64 -9.38
C GLN A 381 -4.71 3.15 -9.16
N ARG A 382 -4.40 3.60 -7.95
CA ARG A 382 -4.40 5.02 -7.59
C ARG A 382 -3.21 5.71 -8.24
N LEU A 383 -3.49 6.72 -9.07
CA LEU A 383 -2.47 7.50 -9.77
C LEU A 383 -2.32 8.92 -9.25
N ARG A 384 -3.32 9.43 -8.52
CA ARG A 384 -3.28 10.78 -7.98
C ARG A 384 -3.99 10.86 -6.64
N THR A 385 -3.37 11.52 -5.66
CA THR A 385 -3.99 11.96 -4.41
C THR A 385 -3.88 13.47 -4.37
N TRP A 386 -4.97 14.14 -4.07
CA TRP A 386 -5.03 15.58 -3.93
C TRP A 386 -5.70 15.93 -2.60
N GLN A 387 -5.06 16.73 -1.79
CA GLN A 387 -5.55 17.16 -0.50
C GLN A 387 -5.58 18.67 -0.42
N ARG A 388 -6.70 19.21 0.07
CA ARG A 388 -6.84 20.59 0.48
C ARG A 388 -7.07 20.65 1.98
N ALA A 389 -6.28 21.44 2.68
CA ALA A 389 -6.45 21.73 4.10
C ALA A 389 -6.24 23.21 4.36
N ARG A 390 -7.06 23.79 5.23
CA ARG A 390 -6.94 25.19 5.62
C ARG A 390 -6.46 25.31 7.05
N ALA A 391 -5.28 25.91 7.23
CA ALA A 391 -4.72 26.23 8.53
C ALA A 391 -4.80 27.76 8.74
N ALA A 392 -5.58 28.20 9.73
CA ALA A 392 -5.88 29.61 10.00
C ALA A 392 -6.45 30.33 8.75
N ALA A 393 -5.69 31.22 8.13
CA ALA A 393 -6.10 31.96 6.93
C ALA A 393 -5.44 31.45 5.64
N VAL A 394 -4.56 30.45 5.74
CA VAL A 394 -3.79 29.91 4.61
C VAL A 394 -4.38 28.58 4.18
N GLU A 395 -4.60 28.43 2.88
CA GLU A 395 -4.96 27.18 2.25
C GLU A 395 -3.68 26.45 1.82
N HIS A 396 -3.60 25.16 2.13
CA HIS A 396 -2.52 24.29 1.72
C HIS A 396 -3.06 23.21 0.80
N ILE A 397 -2.43 23.08 -0.36
CA ILE A 397 -2.71 22.04 -1.34
C ILE A 397 -1.51 21.08 -1.38
N ARG A 398 -1.79 19.79 -1.16
CA ARG A 398 -0.82 18.72 -1.32
C ARG A 398 -1.28 17.80 -2.44
N GLU A 399 -0.36 17.44 -3.31
CA GLU A 399 -0.64 16.51 -4.40
C GLU A 399 0.44 15.43 -4.45
N VAL A 400 0.02 14.21 -4.72
CA VAL A 400 0.91 13.09 -5.03
C VAL A 400 0.49 12.50 -6.37
N ARG A 401 1.45 12.36 -7.28
CA ARG A 401 1.31 11.63 -8.55
C ARG A 401 2.10 10.36 -8.46
N TYR A 402 1.42 9.23 -8.64
CA TYR A 402 2.02 7.90 -8.61
C TYR A 402 2.33 7.47 -10.03
N LEU A 403 3.59 7.17 -10.28
CA LEU A 403 4.15 6.73 -11.56
C LEU A 403 4.96 5.46 -11.31
N THR A 404 5.31 4.74 -12.35
CA THR A 404 6.06 3.49 -12.19
C THR A 404 7.43 3.74 -11.53
N GLY A 405 7.59 3.28 -10.28
CA GLY A 405 8.80 3.43 -9.48
C GLY A 405 9.07 4.86 -8.96
N LEU A 406 8.13 5.79 -9.12
CA LEU A 406 8.29 7.19 -8.77
C LEU A 406 7.00 7.79 -8.21
N GLU A 407 7.07 8.47 -7.07
CA GLU A 407 6.04 9.38 -6.60
C GLU A 407 6.54 10.82 -6.73
N VAL A 408 5.73 11.70 -7.29
CA VAL A 408 6.01 13.13 -7.30
C VAL A 408 5.06 13.81 -6.34
N ARG A 409 5.61 14.32 -5.24
CA ARG A 409 4.87 14.97 -4.16
C ARG A 409 5.10 16.46 -4.21
N THR A 410 4.02 17.25 -4.28
CA THR A 410 4.08 18.71 -4.29
C THR A 410 3.27 19.30 -3.14
N VAL A 411 3.71 20.44 -2.64
CA VAL A 411 2.99 21.24 -1.63
C VAL A 411 2.90 22.66 -2.16
N ASP A 412 1.67 23.23 -2.13
CA ASP A 412 1.36 24.59 -2.56
C ASP A 412 1.93 24.91 -3.96
N GLY A 413 1.60 24.04 -4.93
CA GLY A 413 2.17 24.05 -6.25
C GLY A 413 3.61 23.51 -6.24
N GLU A 414 4.57 24.34 -6.66
CA GLU A 414 5.99 23.94 -6.73
C GLU A 414 6.85 24.55 -5.60
N GLN A 415 6.24 25.08 -4.53
CA GLN A 415 7.01 25.57 -3.38
C GLN A 415 7.81 24.45 -2.71
N GLN A 416 7.25 23.23 -2.68
CA GLN A 416 7.99 22.02 -2.35
C GLN A 416 7.73 20.97 -3.43
N VAL A 417 8.80 20.38 -3.97
CA VAL A 417 8.74 19.27 -4.93
C VAL A 417 9.68 18.17 -4.45
N LEU A 418 9.09 17.04 -4.10
CA LEU A 418 9.79 15.84 -3.65
C LEU A 418 9.55 14.70 -4.63
N HIS A 419 10.61 14.12 -5.16
CA HIS A 419 10.59 12.85 -5.87
C HIS A 419 10.88 11.73 -4.88
N VAL A 420 9.98 10.76 -4.76
CA VAL A 420 10.20 9.55 -3.98
C VAL A 420 10.42 8.41 -4.96
N VAL A 421 11.67 8.02 -5.15
CA VAL A 421 12.01 6.86 -5.98
C VAL A 421 11.93 5.62 -5.11
N THR A 422 11.02 4.71 -5.47
CA THR A 422 10.81 3.46 -4.73
C THR A 422 11.47 2.31 -5.46
N LEU A 423 12.29 1.54 -4.75
CA LEU A 423 13.08 0.45 -5.30
C LEU A 423 12.99 -0.77 -4.37
N GLN A 424 12.92 -1.95 -4.99
CA GLN A 424 12.88 -3.21 -4.25
C GLN A 424 13.70 -4.27 -4.96
N ALA A 425 14.46 -5.04 -4.18
CA ALA A 425 15.04 -6.30 -4.63
C ALA A 425 15.10 -7.27 -3.44
N GLY A 426 14.51 -8.44 -3.60
CA GLY A 426 14.26 -9.36 -2.49
C GLY A 426 13.38 -8.69 -1.42
N HIS A 427 13.77 -8.82 -0.15
CA HIS A 427 13.09 -8.17 0.98
C HIS A 427 13.65 -6.78 1.33
N ILE A 428 14.61 -6.26 0.53
CA ILE A 428 15.15 -4.91 0.74
C ILE A 428 14.30 -3.91 -0.03
N HIS A 429 13.59 -3.06 0.71
CA HIS A 429 12.85 -1.92 0.18
C HIS A 429 13.63 -0.64 0.48
N VAL A 430 13.86 0.18 -0.55
CA VAL A 430 14.55 1.45 -0.42
C VAL A 430 13.69 2.55 -1.02
N ARG A 431 13.51 3.63 -0.27
CA ARG A 431 12.91 4.88 -0.76
C ARG A 431 13.98 5.96 -0.79
N CYS A 432 14.22 6.54 -1.95
CA CYS A 432 15.08 7.70 -2.10
C CYS A 432 14.22 8.97 -2.09
N LEU A 433 14.37 9.82 -1.10
CA LEU A 433 13.73 11.12 -1.02
C LEU A 433 14.66 12.14 -1.70
N HIS A 434 14.33 12.55 -2.91
CA HIS A 434 15.07 13.52 -3.71
C HIS A 434 14.29 14.83 -3.82
N TRP A 435 14.76 15.90 -3.17
CA TRP A 435 14.10 17.20 -3.26
C TRP A 435 14.53 17.98 -4.49
N ALA A 436 13.62 18.17 -5.44
CA ALA A 436 13.82 19.05 -6.59
C ALA A 436 13.65 20.53 -6.21
N ALA A 437 12.80 20.84 -5.21
CA ALA A 437 12.60 22.19 -4.66
C ALA A 437 12.10 22.14 -3.22
N GLY A 438 12.33 23.22 -2.45
CA GLY A 438 11.71 23.45 -1.15
C GLY A 438 12.07 22.42 -0.06
N LYS A 439 13.31 21.90 -0.08
CA LYS A 439 13.79 20.93 0.92
C LYS A 439 13.69 21.51 2.34
N PRO A 440 13.07 20.80 3.30
CA PRO A 440 13.05 21.22 4.70
C PRO A 440 14.43 21.21 5.35
N ASP A 441 14.62 22.03 6.36
CA ASP A 441 15.82 21.96 7.20
C ASP A 441 15.84 20.68 8.02
N GLY A 442 17.02 20.15 8.29
CA GLY A 442 17.22 18.97 9.13
C GLY A 442 17.02 17.62 8.44
N ILE A 443 16.93 17.61 7.09
CA ILE A 443 16.89 16.38 6.28
C ILE A 443 17.85 16.52 5.11
N ASP A 444 18.45 15.40 4.66
CA ASP A 444 19.38 15.39 3.52
C ASP A 444 18.63 15.59 2.19
N ALA A 445 19.31 16.18 1.19
CA ALA A 445 18.71 16.45 -0.14
C ALA A 445 18.36 15.16 -0.89
N ASP A 446 19.14 14.11 -0.70
CA ASP A 446 18.99 12.79 -1.31
C ASP A 446 19.02 11.72 -0.20
N GLN A 447 17.99 11.72 0.65
CA GLN A 447 17.95 10.80 1.76
C GLN A 447 17.49 9.41 1.31
N LEU A 448 18.34 8.41 1.47
CA LEU A 448 17.95 7.00 1.34
C LEU A 448 17.32 6.50 2.64
N ARG A 449 16.23 5.76 2.51
CA ARG A 449 15.52 5.09 3.59
C ARG A 449 15.43 3.60 3.29
N TYR A 450 16.23 2.83 3.99
CA TYR A 450 16.20 1.37 3.97
C TYR A 450 15.19 0.88 4.99
N SER A 451 14.19 0.16 4.53
CA SER A 451 13.11 -0.36 5.36
C SER A 451 13.45 -1.76 5.86
N LEU A 452 13.35 -1.99 7.17
CA LEU A 452 13.26 -3.31 7.77
C LEU A 452 11.80 -3.56 8.11
N THR A 453 11.30 -4.73 7.70
CA THR A 453 9.91 -5.11 7.89
C THR A 453 9.79 -6.28 8.85
N ASP A 454 8.64 -6.41 9.50
CA ASP A 454 8.26 -7.63 10.18
C ASP A 454 7.88 -8.72 9.14
N PRO A 455 7.64 -9.97 9.54
CA PRO A 455 7.27 -11.05 8.61
C PRO A 455 6.01 -10.78 7.79
N LEU A 456 5.10 -9.94 8.28
CA LEU A 456 3.88 -9.53 7.56
C LEU A 456 4.11 -8.33 6.60
N GLY A 457 5.37 -7.93 6.38
CA GLY A 457 5.71 -6.77 5.56
C GLY A 457 5.47 -5.42 6.23
N SER A 458 5.10 -5.36 7.51
CA SER A 458 4.91 -4.08 8.21
C SER A 458 6.26 -3.41 8.49
N LEU A 459 6.36 -2.14 8.16
CA LEU A 459 7.59 -1.37 8.24
C LEU A 459 7.88 -0.94 9.69
N ASP A 460 8.74 -1.70 10.37
CA ASP A 460 9.06 -1.49 11.78
C ASP A 460 10.22 -0.52 12.01
N THR A 461 11.23 -0.52 11.14
CA THR A 461 12.44 0.31 11.28
C THR A 461 12.87 0.89 9.94
N GLU A 462 13.20 2.19 9.91
CA GLU A 462 13.85 2.85 8.78
C GLU A 462 15.30 3.22 9.16
N LEU A 463 16.23 2.92 8.24
CA LEU A 463 17.65 3.25 8.37
C LEU A 463 18.08 4.18 7.23
N ASP A 464 19.00 5.11 7.52
CA ASP A 464 19.59 5.97 6.49
C ASP A 464 20.75 5.28 5.73
N GLN A 465 21.39 6.03 4.83
CA GLN A 465 22.51 5.58 4.02
C GLN A 465 23.76 5.20 4.83
N GLN A 466 23.88 5.64 6.08
CA GLN A 466 24.95 5.27 7.01
C GLN A 466 24.55 4.14 7.97
N ALA A 467 23.31 3.66 7.87
CA ALA A 467 22.66 2.71 8.76
C ALA A 467 22.32 3.29 10.15
N HIS A 468 22.13 4.60 10.28
CA HIS A 468 21.56 5.16 11.51
C HIS A 468 20.02 5.01 11.47
N VAL A 469 19.43 4.76 12.64
CA VAL A 469 17.97 4.64 12.76
C VAL A 469 17.30 6.00 12.56
N ILE A 470 16.42 6.10 11.57
CA ILE A 470 15.56 7.26 11.31
C ILE A 470 14.29 7.15 12.17
N SER A 471 13.60 6.01 12.07
CA SER A 471 12.32 5.79 12.75
C SER A 471 12.15 4.34 13.18
N ARG A 472 11.32 4.13 14.21
CA ARG A 472 10.79 2.83 14.63
C ARG A 472 9.31 2.93 14.89
N GLU A 473 8.57 1.85 14.60
CA GLU A 473 7.12 1.79 14.80
C GLU A 473 6.69 0.38 15.22
N GLY A 474 5.70 0.31 16.09
CA GLY A 474 5.05 -0.95 16.46
C GLY A 474 3.55 -0.88 16.22
N TYR A 475 2.98 -2.01 15.86
CA TYR A 475 1.57 -2.11 15.46
C TYR A 475 0.78 -3.01 16.41
N TYR A 476 -0.51 -2.67 16.61
CA TYR A 476 -1.49 -3.60 17.14
C TYR A 476 -1.79 -4.69 16.10
N PRO A 477 -2.35 -5.83 16.50
CA PRO A 477 -2.61 -6.96 15.59
C PRO A 477 -3.32 -6.57 14.30
N PHE A 478 -4.31 -5.72 14.38
CA PHE A 478 -5.10 -5.24 13.23
C PHE A 478 -4.54 -3.94 12.61
N GLY A 479 -3.24 -3.68 12.73
CA GLY A 479 -2.55 -2.64 11.97
C GLY A 479 -2.65 -1.21 12.51
N GLY A 480 -3.38 -0.98 13.59
CA GLY A 480 -3.32 0.32 14.26
C GLY A 480 -1.92 0.56 14.84
N THR A 481 -1.37 1.77 14.71
CA THR A 481 -0.08 2.11 15.29
C THR A 481 -0.16 2.10 16.82
N ALA A 482 0.58 1.20 17.48
CA ALA A 482 0.66 1.10 18.92
C ALA A 482 1.62 2.13 19.52
N TRP A 483 2.72 2.40 18.83
CA TRP A 483 3.71 3.43 19.15
C TRP A 483 4.52 3.80 17.92
N GLN A 484 5.05 5.02 17.89
CA GLN A 484 6.00 5.48 16.89
C GLN A 484 7.10 6.30 17.54
N ALA A 485 8.32 6.14 17.04
CA ALA A 485 9.49 6.86 17.51
C ALA A 485 10.37 7.27 16.32
N ALA A 486 10.98 8.45 16.37
CA ALA A 486 11.90 8.92 15.34
C ALA A 486 13.00 9.79 15.94
N ARG A 487 14.13 9.89 15.24
CA ARG A 487 15.21 10.78 15.65
C ARG A 487 14.84 12.26 15.53
N SER A 488 13.96 12.61 14.57
CA SER A 488 13.43 13.97 14.41
C SER A 488 11.97 13.97 13.97
N GLN A 489 11.26 15.06 14.27
CA GLN A 489 9.88 15.29 13.82
C GLN A 489 9.82 15.42 12.30
N VAL A 490 10.75 16.17 11.70
CA VAL A 490 10.80 16.42 10.25
C VAL A 490 10.90 15.11 9.47
N GLU A 491 11.76 14.19 9.90
CA GLU A 491 11.92 12.91 9.20
C GLU A 491 10.72 11.98 9.38
N ALA A 492 10.05 12.05 10.54
CA ALA A 492 8.86 11.25 10.81
C ALA A 492 7.68 11.59 9.86
N GLU A 493 7.59 12.83 9.39
CA GLU A 493 6.53 13.29 8.48
C GLU A 493 6.58 12.63 7.09
N TYR A 494 7.77 12.15 6.67
CA TYR A 494 7.97 11.48 5.39
C TYR A 494 7.83 9.95 5.47
N LYS A 495 7.44 9.39 6.62
CA LYS A 495 7.09 7.97 6.74
C LYS A 495 5.62 7.77 6.36
N THR A 496 5.36 7.35 5.14
CA THR A 496 4.00 7.13 4.61
C THR A 496 3.63 5.65 4.54
N VAL A 497 4.60 4.78 4.25
CA VAL A 497 4.43 3.32 4.24
C VAL A 497 4.58 2.77 5.65
N ARG A 498 3.62 1.92 6.09
CA ARG A 498 3.54 1.43 7.48
C ARG A 498 3.13 -0.04 7.55
N TYR A 499 2.00 -0.35 8.16
CA TYR A 499 1.47 -1.71 8.35
C TYR A 499 1.28 -2.45 7.03
N SER A 500 1.69 -3.73 6.96
CA SER A 500 1.66 -4.59 5.77
C SER A 500 2.27 -3.94 4.52
N GLY A 501 3.27 -3.06 4.69
CA GLY A 501 3.89 -2.35 3.58
C GLY A 501 2.97 -1.36 2.84
N LYS A 502 1.81 -0.99 3.41
CA LYS A 502 0.82 -0.15 2.75
C LYS A 502 0.96 1.31 3.11
N GLU A 503 0.61 2.19 2.13
CA GLU A 503 0.55 3.62 2.38
C GLU A 503 -0.66 3.95 3.27
N ARG A 504 -0.38 4.74 4.31
CA ARG A 504 -1.41 5.28 5.20
C ARG A 504 -1.70 6.71 4.81
N ASP A 505 -2.94 6.96 4.39
CA ASP A 505 -3.42 8.27 4.00
C ASP A 505 -3.63 9.20 5.22
N SER A 506 -3.79 10.49 4.97
CA SER A 506 -4.07 11.50 6.01
C SER A 506 -5.39 11.23 6.75
N SER A 507 -6.33 10.54 6.11
CA SER A 507 -7.57 10.03 6.70
C SER A 507 -7.36 8.97 7.78
N GLY A 508 -6.18 8.33 7.81
CA GLY A 508 -5.86 7.18 8.63
C GLY A 508 -6.16 5.83 7.99
N LEU A 509 -6.79 5.81 6.81
CA LEU A 509 -7.01 4.60 6.04
C LEU A 509 -5.72 4.09 5.42
N TYR A 510 -5.61 2.77 5.27
CA TYR A 510 -4.57 2.12 4.47
C TYR A 510 -5.09 1.81 3.07
N TYR A 511 -4.33 2.18 2.04
CA TYR A 511 -4.63 1.84 0.66
C TYR A 511 -4.02 0.49 0.28
N TYR A 512 -4.88 -0.48 -0.05
CA TYR A 512 -4.46 -1.84 -0.44
C TYR A 512 -4.59 -2.12 -1.95
N GLY A 513 -4.95 -1.12 -2.75
CA GLY A 513 -5.25 -1.28 -4.18
C GLY A 513 -6.76 -1.35 -4.43
N ALA A 514 -7.36 -2.52 -4.29
CA ALA A 514 -8.79 -2.69 -4.54
C ALA A 514 -9.69 -2.12 -3.44
N ARG A 515 -9.21 -2.06 -2.20
CA ARG A 515 -9.98 -1.58 -1.03
C ARG A 515 -9.17 -0.64 -0.14
N TYR A 516 -9.89 0.08 0.73
CA TYR A 516 -9.33 0.84 1.85
C TYR A 516 -9.63 0.15 3.17
N TYR A 517 -8.61 0.03 3.99
CA TYR A 517 -8.68 -0.61 5.29
C TYR A 517 -8.68 0.42 6.43
N ALA A 518 -9.64 0.27 7.38
CA ALA A 518 -9.76 1.11 8.56
C ALA A 518 -9.25 0.35 9.81
N PRO A 519 -8.00 0.53 10.26
CA PRO A 519 -7.41 -0.27 11.32
C PRO A 519 -8.11 -0.10 12.68
N TRP A 520 -8.75 1.05 12.94
CA TRP A 520 -9.52 1.27 14.18
C TRP A 520 -10.89 0.61 14.16
N LEU A 521 -11.43 0.34 12.96
CA LEU A 521 -12.65 -0.45 12.75
C LEU A 521 -12.33 -1.93 12.57
N GLN A 522 -11.07 -2.29 12.36
CA GLN A 522 -10.56 -3.65 12.14
C GLN A 522 -11.25 -4.34 10.97
N ARG A 523 -11.59 -3.56 9.93
CA ARG A 523 -12.34 -4.03 8.76
C ARG A 523 -12.16 -3.15 7.54
N TRP A 524 -12.55 -3.69 6.41
CA TRP A 524 -12.60 -2.97 5.15
C TRP A 524 -13.70 -1.91 5.14
N ALA A 525 -13.45 -0.79 4.45
CA ALA A 525 -14.41 0.30 4.25
C ALA A 525 -15.47 -0.01 3.17
N SER A 526 -15.25 -1.03 2.35
CA SER A 526 -16.17 -1.48 1.29
C SER A 526 -16.27 -2.99 1.27
N ALA A 527 -17.32 -3.51 0.64
CA ALA A 527 -17.47 -4.94 0.40
C ALA A 527 -16.37 -5.45 -0.54
N ASP A 528 -16.02 -6.72 -0.42
CA ASP A 528 -15.00 -7.35 -1.25
C ASP A 528 -15.40 -7.34 -2.73
N PRO A 529 -14.59 -6.74 -3.63
CA PRO A 529 -14.86 -6.75 -5.06
C PRO A 529 -14.69 -8.14 -5.70
N ALA A 530 -13.94 -9.06 -5.07
CA ALA A 530 -13.81 -10.45 -5.49
C ALA A 530 -14.98 -11.32 -5.00
N GLY A 531 -15.89 -10.75 -4.19
CA GLY A 531 -17.05 -11.46 -3.64
C GLY A 531 -16.69 -12.32 -2.42
N ALA A 532 -17.21 -13.54 -2.36
CA ALA A 532 -17.08 -14.42 -1.20
C ALA A 532 -15.83 -15.35 -1.28
N VAL A 533 -14.78 -14.96 -1.95
CA VAL A 533 -13.53 -15.76 -2.07
C VAL A 533 -12.87 -15.99 -0.71
N ASP A 534 -12.89 -14.97 0.15
CA ASP A 534 -12.35 -14.99 1.52
C ASP A 534 -13.39 -15.43 2.57
N GLY A 535 -14.55 -15.92 2.12
CA GLY A 535 -15.67 -16.30 2.99
C GLY A 535 -16.84 -15.33 2.89
N LEU A 536 -17.89 -15.60 3.70
CA LEU A 536 -19.15 -14.85 3.62
C LEU A 536 -19.10 -13.45 4.23
N ASN A 537 -18.07 -13.14 5.04
CA ASN A 537 -17.88 -11.80 5.60
C ASN A 537 -17.06 -10.92 4.65
N LEU A 538 -17.74 -10.19 3.78
CA LEU A 538 -17.12 -9.34 2.76
C LEU A 538 -16.32 -8.14 3.32
N TYR A 539 -16.36 -7.91 4.64
CA TYR A 539 -15.66 -6.81 5.31
C TYR A 539 -14.57 -7.28 6.28
N GLY A 540 -14.43 -8.59 6.47
CA GLY A 540 -13.43 -9.16 7.36
C GLY A 540 -12.02 -8.95 6.82
N PHE A 541 -11.09 -8.49 7.65
CA PHE A 541 -9.69 -8.33 7.28
C PHE A 541 -8.93 -9.62 7.61
N CYS A 542 -8.26 -10.20 6.61
CA CYS A 542 -7.43 -11.42 6.71
C CYS A 542 -8.15 -12.58 7.45
N GLY A 543 -9.48 -12.75 7.22
CA GLY A 543 -10.27 -13.78 7.90
C GLY A 543 -10.26 -13.68 9.43
N ASN A 544 -10.03 -12.47 10.00
CA ASN A 544 -9.81 -12.20 11.42
C ASN A 544 -8.53 -12.86 12.02
N ASN A 545 -7.56 -13.21 11.18
CA ASN A 545 -6.23 -13.67 11.60
C ASN A 545 -5.11 -12.81 10.97
N PRO A 546 -4.98 -11.54 11.35
CA PRO A 546 -4.03 -10.60 10.75
C PRO A 546 -2.59 -10.79 11.25
N ILE A 547 -2.30 -11.89 11.94
CA ILE A 547 -0.97 -12.24 12.45
C ILE A 547 -0.31 -13.32 11.60
N SER A 548 -1.11 -14.21 11.00
CA SER A 548 -0.63 -15.32 10.16
C SER A 548 -1.02 -15.15 8.70
N ARG A 549 -1.74 -14.06 8.36
CA ARG A 549 -2.28 -13.81 7.02
C ARG A 549 -2.05 -12.39 6.58
N THR A 550 -1.80 -12.23 5.28
CA THR A 550 -1.67 -10.94 4.61
C THR A 550 -2.70 -10.84 3.48
N ASP A 551 -3.06 -9.62 3.10
CA ASP A 551 -3.84 -9.36 1.88
C ASP A 551 -3.01 -8.42 0.98
N PRO A 552 -2.47 -8.92 -0.14
CA PRO A 552 -1.53 -8.15 -0.96
C PRO A 552 -2.16 -6.97 -1.69
N ASP A 553 -3.40 -7.10 -2.13
CA ASP A 553 -4.04 -6.13 -3.03
C ASP A 553 -5.45 -5.71 -2.64
N GLY A 554 -5.95 -6.17 -1.50
CA GLY A 554 -7.29 -5.87 -1.01
C GLY A 554 -8.39 -6.72 -1.66
N ARG A 555 -8.08 -7.95 -2.14
CA ARG A 555 -9.05 -8.87 -2.73
C ARG A 555 -9.09 -10.24 -2.07
N MET A 556 -7.92 -10.78 -1.73
CA MET A 556 -7.81 -12.12 -1.17
C MET A 556 -6.65 -12.19 -0.20
N TRP A 557 -6.92 -12.69 1.00
CA TRP A 557 -5.84 -12.95 1.95
C TRP A 557 -5.11 -14.24 1.59
N GLN A 558 -3.84 -14.29 2.00
CA GLN A 558 -2.94 -15.41 1.83
C GLN A 558 -2.40 -15.81 3.20
N ASP A 559 -2.21 -17.11 3.43
CA ASP A 559 -1.43 -17.58 4.55
C ASP A 559 0.06 -17.28 4.26
N ASP A 560 0.82 -16.96 5.28
CA ASP A 560 2.27 -16.78 5.18
C ASP A 560 2.94 -18.17 5.07
N ASP A 561 2.58 -18.92 4.00
CA ASP A 561 3.09 -20.26 3.70
C ASP A 561 3.92 -20.22 2.42
N PRO A 562 5.25 -20.43 2.50
CA PRO A 562 6.16 -20.39 1.35
C PRO A 562 5.80 -21.34 0.21
N ALA A 563 5.12 -22.44 0.50
CA ALA A 563 4.68 -23.40 -0.54
C ALA A 563 3.50 -22.86 -1.35
N LEU A 564 2.65 -22.02 -0.75
CA LEU A 564 1.55 -21.36 -1.45
C LEU A 564 2.02 -20.18 -2.30
N ASP A 565 3.02 -19.42 -1.84
CA ASP A 565 3.61 -18.33 -2.61
C ASP A 565 4.19 -18.82 -3.94
N GLN A 566 4.85 -19.98 -3.95
CA GLN A 566 5.38 -20.56 -5.17
C GLN A 566 4.28 -20.98 -6.15
N VAL A 567 3.20 -21.57 -5.66
CA VAL A 567 2.03 -21.97 -6.49
C VAL A 567 1.31 -20.73 -7.01
N LEU A 568 1.23 -19.67 -6.21
CA LEU A 568 0.58 -18.42 -6.60
C LEU A 568 1.41 -17.67 -7.65
N ASP A 569 2.73 -17.62 -7.50
CA ASP A 569 3.64 -17.03 -8.48
C ASP A 569 3.55 -17.78 -9.81
N GLU A 570 3.53 -19.12 -9.81
CA GLU A 570 3.32 -19.94 -11.00
C GLU A 570 1.94 -19.68 -11.64
N PHE A 571 0.89 -19.52 -10.82
CA PHE A 571 -0.46 -19.21 -11.31
C PHE A 571 -0.53 -17.79 -11.90
N LEU A 572 0.08 -16.81 -11.25
CA LEU A 572 0.14 -15.42 -11.72
C LEU A 572 0.96 -15.30 -13.01
N GLU A 573 2.07 -16.03 -13.12
CA GLU A 573 2.86 -16.11 -14.35
C GLU A 573 2.05 -16.77 -15.49
N GLN A 574 1.30 -17.81 -15.17
CA GLN A 574 0.44 -18.50 -16.13
C GLN A 574 -0.74 -17.61 -16.56
N GLU A 575 -1.36 -16.88 -15.63
CA GLU A 575 -2.42 -15.90 -15.93
C GLU A 575 -1.88 -14.70 -16.72
N GLN A 576 -0.70 -14.18 -16.39
CA GLN A 576 -0.04 -13.15 -17.19
C GLN A 576 0.26 -13.64 -18.61
N SER A 577 0.72 -14.89 -18.76
CA SER A 577 0.96 -15.50 -20.06
C SER A 577 -0.34 -15.66 -20.88
N LEU A 578 -1.43 -16.07 -20.24
CA LEU A 578 -2.75 -16.16 -20.87
C LEU A 578 -3.28 -14.77 -21.23
N ARG A 579 -3.18 -13.78 -20.35
CA ARG A 579 -3.56 -12.39 -20.64
C ARG A 579 -2.77 -11.83 -21.81
N TYR A 580 -1.49 -12.12 -21.85
CA TYR A 580 -0.63 -11.80 -22.98
C TYR A 580 -1.11 -12.47 -24.29
N GLN A 581 -1.42 -13.77 -24.24
CA GLN A 581 -1.90 -14.53 -25.39
C GLN A 581 -3.24 -14.01 -25.93
N TYR A 582 -4.12 -13.49 -25.08
CA TYR A 582 -5.42 -12.97 -25.43
C TYR A 582 -5.50 -11.43 -25.53
N GLY A 583 -4.35 -10.72 -25.46
CA GLY A 583 -4.29 -9.24 -25.57
C GLY A 583 -4.97 -8.50 -24.44
N LEU A 584 -5.10 -9.12 -23.28
CA LEU A 584 -5.63 -8.50 -22.06
C LEU A 584 -4.52 -7.69 -21.37
N PRO A 585 -4.86 -6.61 -20.66
CA PRO A 585 -3.87 -5.84 -19.91
C PRO A 585 -3.17 -6.74 -18.87
N PRO A 586 -1.87 -6.53 -18.61
CA PRO A 586 -1.14 -7.30 -17.59
C PRO A 586 -1.78 -7.11 -16.22
N ILE A 587 -1.69 -8.13 -15.37
CA ILE A 587 -2.02 -7.97 -13.96
C ILE A 587 -0.99 -6.99 -13.39
N ALA A 588 -1.46 -5.97 -12.68
CA ALA A 588 -0.55 -5.13 -11.91
C ALA A 588 0.18 -6.03 -10.90
N SER A 589 1.51 -6.03 -10.95
CA SER A 589 2.32 -6.77 -10.00
C SER A 589 1.92 -6.37 -8.57
N PRO A 590 1.72 -7.30 -7.65
CA PRO A 590 1.38 -6.98 -6.27
C PRO A 590 2.49 -6.24 -5.52
N ALA A 591 3.65 -6.09 -6.15
CA ALA A 591 4.80 -5.42 -5.57
C ALA A 591 5.40 -4.41 -6.56
N SER A 592 4.81 -3.25 -6.65
CA SER A 592 5.50 -2.04 -7.15
C SER A 592 4.84 -0.79 -6.60
#